data_c59bbbfcad7336465365f9b0ad8bdf01
#
_entry.id   c59bbbfcad7336465365f9b0ad8bdf01
#
_cell.length_a   1.000
_cell.length_b   1.000
_cell.length_c   1.000
_cell.angle_alpha   90.00
_cell.angle_beta   90.00
_cell.angle_gamma   90.00
#
_symmetry.space_group_name_H-M   'P 1'
#
loop_
_entity.id
_entity.type
_entity.pdbx_description
1 polymer ?
#
loop_
_entity_poly.entity_id
_entity_poly.type
_entity_poly.pdbx_seq_one_letter_code
_entity_poly.pdbx_strand_id
1 'polypeptide(L)'
;MRVLLDEQLPLDLSAEFPGHLVNTVVSRGWAGIKNGDLLRRMQGEYDVLVTMDRGIEFQHRVTALPFGIVVVRARSNRMGELRPLVPAIMAAIDAVRPGLVQRVGA
;
A
#
# COMPACT_ATOMS: atom_id res chain seq x y z
N MET A 1 4.28 -1.27 -12.19
CA MET A 1 4.99 -1.08 -10.90
C MET A 1 4.85 -2.31 -10.03
N ARG A 2 5.79 -2.49 -9.12
CA ARG A 2 5.73 -3.55 -8.13
C ARG A 2 5.05 -2.99 -6.89
N VAL A 3 3.89 -3.54 -6.56
CA VAL A 3 3.00 -3.02 -5.50
C VAL A 3 2.89 -4.03 -4.37
N LEU A 4 3.02 -3.57 -3.14
CA LEU A 4 2.80 -4.39 -1.96
C LEU A 4 1.55 -3.90 -1.23
N LEU A 5 0.61 -4.80 -0.98
CA LEU A 5 -0.58 -4.54 -0.17
C LEU A 5 -0.33 -4.94 1.27
N ASP A 6 -0.54 -4.01 2.19
CA ASP A 6 -0.36 -4.25 3.62
C ASP A 6 -1.40 -5.27 4.15
N GLU A 7 -1.11 -5.86 5.30
CA GLU A 7 -1.89 -6.99 5.83
C GLU A 7 -3.35 -6.67 6.19
N GLN A 8 -3.69 -5.38 6.40
CA GLN A 8 -5.08 -5.01 6.64
C GLN A 8 -5.96 -5.19 5.40
N LEU A 9 -5.35 -5.17 4.22
CA LEU A 9 -6.08 -5.24 2.95
C LEU A 9 -6.36 -6.69 2.57
N PRO A 10 -7.56 -6.99 2.03
CA PRO A 10 -7.90 -8.37 1.67
C PRO A 10 -7.11 -8.84 0.45
N LEU A 11 -6.84 -10.15 0.40
CA LEU A 11 -6.14 -10.77 -0.73
C LEU A 11 -6.85 -10.52 -2.07
N ASP A 12 -8.18 -10.49 -2.05
CA ASP A 12 -8.97 -10.29 -3.26
C ASP A 12 -8.69 -8.94 -3.93
N LEU A 13 -8.23 -7.95 -3.16
CA LEU A 13 -7.90 -6.64 -3.72
C LEU A 13 -6.74 -6.73 -4.71
N SER A 14 -5.85 -7.69 -4.56
CA SER A 14 -4.68 -7.83 -5.44
C SER A 14 -5.04 -8.06 -6.90
N ALA A 15 -6.22 -8.61 -7.18
CA ALA A 15 -6.66 -8.87 -8.55
C ALA A 15 -7.24 -7.63 -9.25
N GLU A 16 -7.39 -6.51 -8.52
CA GLU A 16 -8.05 -5.31 -9.03
C GLU A 16 -7.10 -4.33 -9.73
N PHE A 17 -5.81 -4.64 -9.82
CA PHE A 17 -4.80 -3.72 -10.36
C PHE A 17 -4.09 -4.32 -11.57
N PRO A 18 -4.78 -4.48 -12.71
CA PRO A 18 -4.15 -5.02 -13.93
C PRO A 18 -3.00 -4.10 -14.40
N GLY A 19 -1.96 -4.71 -14.94
CA GLY A 19 -0.79 -3.98 -15.39
C GLY A 19 0.27 -3.74 -14.32
N HIS A 20 -0.02 -4.10 -13.07
CA HIS A 20 0.94 -4.01 -11.96
C HIS A 20 1.24 -5.40 -11.42
N LEU A 21 2.47 -5.57 -10.93
CA LEU A 21 2.86 -6.78 -10.20
C LEU A 21 2.50 -6.57 -8.73
N VAL A 22 1.46 -7.24 -8.26
CA VAL A 22 0.92 -7.03 -6.91
C VAL A 22 1.18 -8.24 -6.04
N ASN A 23 1.82 -8.00 -4.90
CA ASN A 23 1.97 -8.99 -3.83
C ASN A 23 1.30 -8.47 -2.57
N THR A 24 1.06 -9.35 -1.61
CA THR A 24 0.54 -8.96 -0.30
C THR A 24 1.55 -9.30 0.78
N VAL A 25 1.49 -8.57 1.89
CA VAL A 25 2.33 -8.86 3.05
C VAL A 25 2.10 -10.30 3.52
N VAL A 26 0.85 -10.76 3.49
CA VAL A 26 0.49 -12.12 3.87
C VAL A 26 1.12 -13.15 2.91
N SER A 27 1.03 -12.93 1.60
CA SER A 27 1.58 -13.87 0.60
C SER A 27 3.11 -13.95 0.65
N ARG A 28 3.77 -12.89 1.14
CA ARG A 28 5.22 -12.88 1.32
C ARG A 28 5.66 -13.52 2.64
N GLY A 29 4.71 -13.94 3.49
CA GLY A 29 5.03 -14.45 4.81
C GLY A 29 5.48 -13.38 5.79
N TRP A 30 5.11 -12.13 5.55
CA TRP A 30 5.53 -10.97 6.34
C TRP A 30 4.45 -10.48 7.30
N ALA A 31 3.35 -11.20 7.48
CA ALA A 31 2.29 -10.83 8.41
C ALA A 31 2.83 -10.70 9.83
N GLY A 32 2.40 -9.68 10.55
CA GLY A 32 2.83 -9.42 11.93
C GLY A 32 4.15 -8.68 12.05
N ILE A 33 4.84 -8.39 10.96
CA ILE A 33 6.08 -7.61 11.00
C ILE A 33 5.75 -6.15 11.30
N LYS A 34 6.53 -5.53 12.17
CA LYS A 34 6.36 -4.12 12.51
C LYS A 34 6.67 -3.23 11.31
N ASN A 35 6.01 -2.08 11.24
CA ASN A 35 6.14 -1.18 10.09
C ASN A 35 7.59 -0.80 9.76
N GLY A 36 8.41 -0.54 10.77
CA GLY A 36 9.82 -0.21 10.51
C GLY A 36 10.58 -1.32 9.79
N ASP A 37 10.34 -2.57 10.18
CA ASP A 37 10.95 -3.73 9.52
C ASP A 37 10.34 -3.96 8.15
N LEU A 38 9.04 -3.76 8.00
CA LEU A 38 8.36 -3.89 6.72
C LEU A 38 8.93 -2.91 5.70
N LEU A 39 9.07 -1.64 6.09
CA LEU A 39 9.61 -0.61 5.20
C LEU A 39 11.05 -0.93 4.76
N ARG A 40 11.86 -1.49 5.66
CA ARG A 40 13.20 -1.93 5.30
C ARG A 40 13.21 -3.09 4.32
N ARG A 41 12.34 -4.08 4.53
CA ARG A 41 12.27 -5.27 3.67
C ARG A 41 11.80 -4.96 2.25
N MET A 42 10.95 -3.93 2.11
CA MET A 42 10.44 -3.52 0.82
C MET A 42 11.48 -2.89 -0.09
N GLN A 43 12.54 -2.33 0.47
CA GLN A 43 13.50 -1.54 -0.31
C GLN A 43 14.15 -2.40 -1.39
N GLY A 44 14.10 -1.91 -2.63
CA GLY A 44 14.64 -2.63 -3.77
C GLY A 44 13.71 -3.69 -4.36
N GLU A 45 12.62 -4.03 -3.67
CA GLU A 45 11.67 -5.05 -4.15
C GLU A 45 10.34 -4.47 -4.61
N TYR A 46 9.93 -3.33 -4.04
CA TYR A 46 8.62 -2.72 -4.34
C TYR A 46 8.75 -1.24 -4.62
N ASP A 47 7.86 -0.73 -5.45
CA ASP A 47 7.80 0.67 -5.82
C ASP A 47 6.75 1.43 -5.01
N VAL A 48 5.75 0.74 -4.48
CA VAL A 48 4.62 1.34 -3.76
C VAL A 48 4.12 0.40 -2.67
N LEU A 49 3.88 0.96 -1.48
CA LEU A 49 3.12 0.30 -0.41
C LEU A 49 1.71 0.88 -0.38
N VAL A 50 0.69 0.03 -0.44
CA VAL A 50 -0.70 0.43 -0.22
C VAL A 50 -1.10 -0.06 1.17
N THR A 51 -1.54 0.85 2.03
CA THR A 51 -1.84 0.54 3.43
C THR A 51 -3.07 1.30 3.91
N MET A 52 -3.71 0.79 4.96
CA MET A 52 -4.76 1.51 5.67
C MET A 52 -4.25 2.11 6.99
N ASP A 53 -2.97 1.98 7.29
CA ASP A 53 -2.38 2.55 8.49
C ASP A 53 -2.15 4.05 8.30
N ARG A 54 -3.02 4.86 8.91
CA ARG A 54 -2.96 6.32 8.82
C ARG A 54 -1.78 6.93 9.55
N GLY A 55 -1.19 6.21 10.49
CA GLY A 55 -0.08 6.70 11.29
C GLY A 55 1.29 6.51 10.66
N ILE A 56 1.37 5.74 9.58
CA ILE A 56 2.67 5.34 9.03
C ILE A 56 3.53 6.53 8.61
N GLU A 57 2.92 7.57 8.04
CA GLU A 57 3.65 8.76 7.58
C GLU A 57 4.16 9.64 8.73
N PHE A 58 3.58 9.49 9.93
CA PHE A 58 3.96 10.27 11.10
C PHE A 58 4.95 9.54 11.99
N GLN A 59 5.00 8.22 11.90
CA GLN A 59 5.85 7.37 12.73
C GLN A 59 7.19 7.06 12.08
N HIS A 60 7.32 7.30 10.77
CA HIS A 60 8.51 6.96 10.00
C HIS A 60 8.90 8.10 9.08
N ARG A 61 10.19 8.16 8.76
CA ARG A 61 10.73 9.19 7.86
C ARG A 61 10.49 8.76 6.41
N VAL A 62 9.26 8.95 5.93
CA VAL A 62 8.86 8.48 4.59
C VAL A 62 9.57 9.21 3.47
N THR A 63 9.99 10.46 3.67
CA THR A 63 10.68 11.24 2.63
C THR A 63 12.01 10.63 2.20
N ALA A 64 12.62 9.80 3.05
CA ALA A 64 13.88 9.13 2.76
C ALA A 64 13.71 7.76 2.10
N LEU A 65 12.47 7.29 1.92
CA LEU A 65 12.23 5.96 1.37
C LEU A 65 12.37 5.94 -0.15
N PRO A 66 12.93 4.85 -0.72
CA PRO A 66 13.07 4.71 -2.16
C PRO A 66 11.80 4.21 -2.85
N PHE A 67 10.64 4.34 -2.23
CA PHE A 67 9.34 3.98 -2.77
C PHE A 67 8.27 4.93 -2.25
N GLY A 68 7.08 4.90 -2.85
CA GLY A 68 5.95 5.71 -2.42
C GLY A 68 4.97 4.95 -1.55
N ILE A 69 4.10 5.68 -0.88
CA ILE A 69 3.06 5.09 -0.02
C ILE A 69 1.69 5.64 -0.43
N VAL A 70 0.73 4.74 -0.57
CA VAL A 70 -0.69 5.09 -0.76
C VAL A 70 -1.44 4.69 0.51
N VAL A 71 -2.03 5.68 1.18
CA VAL A 71 -2.83 5.45 2.37
C VAL A 71 -4.30 5.47 2.00
N VAL A 72 -4.99 4.35 2.20
CA VAL A 72 -6.40 4.19 1.87
C VAL A 72 -7.24 4.39 3.12
N ARG A 73 -8.24 5.25 3.02
CA ARG A 73 -9.21 5.49 4.08
C ARG A 73 -10.57 4.98 3.61
N ALA A 74 -11.08 3.97 4.28
CA ALA A 74 -12.38 3.37 4.00
C ALA A 74 -13.08 3.04 5.32
N ARG A 75 -14.38 2.78 5.25
CA ARG A 75 -15.16 2.43 6.44
C ARG A 75 -14.71 1.11 7.06
N SER A 76 -14.22 0.20 6.21
CA SER A 76 -13.68 -1.08 6.64
C SER A 76 -12.73 -1.61 5.57
N ASN A 77 -12.10 -2.74 5.84
CA ASN A 77 -11.24 -3.42 4.87
C ASN A 77 -12.00 -4.45 4.02
N ARG A 78 -13.33 -4.40 4.01
CA ARG A 78 -14.14 -5.30 3.19
C ARG A 78 -14.12 -4.85 1.73
N MET A 79 -14.15 -5.81 0.81
CA MET A 79 -14.14 -5.51 -0.63
C MET A 79 -15.28 -4.60 -1.05
N GLY A 80 -16.47 -4.73 -0.44
CA GLY A 80 -17.59 -3.84 -0.73
C GLY A 80 -17.31 -2.37 -0.47
N GLU A 81 -16.43 -2.08 0.52
CA GLU A 81 -16.01 -0.71 0.84
C GLU A 81 -14.79 -0.28 0.05
N LEU A 82 -13.94 -1.22 -0.36
CA LEU A 82 -12.69 -0.92 -1.07
C LEU A 82 -12.88 -0.85 -2.58
N ARG A 83 -13.76 -1.69 -3.14
CA ARG A 83 -13.96 -1.76 -4.59
C ARG A 83 -14.33 -0.41 -5.22
N PRO A 84 -15.21 0.41 -4.62
CA PRO A 84 -15.49 1.74 -5.16
C PRO A 84 -14.27 2.67 -5.19
N LEU A 85 -13.27 2.40 -4.37
CA LEU A 85 -12.04 3.22 -4.29
C LEU A 85 -10.95 2.74 -5.26
N VAL A 86 -11.12 1.57 -5.89
CA VAL A 86 -10.10 1.00 -6.77
C VAL A 86 -9.62 1.97 -7.86
N PRO A 87 -10.50 2.68 -8.58
CA PRO A 87 -10.02 3.65 -9.58
C PRO A 87 -9.11 4.73 -8.96
N ALA A 88 -9.47 5.24 -7.79
CA ALA A 88 -8.65 6.24 -7.11
C ALA A 88 -7.34 5.66 -6.58
N ILE A 89 -7.37 4.43 -6.08
CA ILE A 89 -6.14 3.74 -5.65
C ILE A 89 -5.21 3.52 -6.85
N MET A 90 -5.75 3.10 -7.97
CA MET A 90 -4.99 2.92 -9.22
C MET A 90 -4.32 4.22 -9.65
N ALA A 91 -5.08 5.32 -9.65
CA ALA A 91 -4.54 6.63 -9.99
C ALA A 91 -3.44 7.06 -9.02
N ALA A 92 -3.60 6.78 -7.73
CA ALA A 92 -2.60 7.10 -6.72
C ALA A 92 -1.32 6.26 -6.91
N ILE A 93 -1.45 4.98 -7.23
CA ILE A 93 -0.30 4.11 -7.53
C ILE A 93 0.49 4.68 -8.71
N ASP A 94 -0.21 5.11 -9.76
CA ASP A 94 0.43 5.66 -10.95
C ASP A 94 1.09 7.02 -10.68
N ALA A 95 0.54 7.81 -9.77
CA ALA A 95 1.00 9.17 -9.49
C ALA A 95 2.08 9.26 -8.43
N VAL A 96 2.10 8.32 -7.47
CA VAL A 96 3.03 8.41 -6.33
C VAL A 96 4.48 8.24 -6.79
N ARG A 97 5.38 8.93 -6.08
CA ARG A 97 6.83 8.88 -6.35
C ARG A 97 7.56 8.53 -5.07
N PRO A 98 8.82 8.05 -5.15
CA PRO A 98 9.61 7.74 -3.95
C PRO A 98 9.60 8.91 -2.96
N GLY A 99 9.39 8.58 -1.70
CA GLY A 99 9.38 9.57 -0.62
C GLY A 99 8.07 10.34 -0.47
N LEU A 100 7.06 10.06 -1.30
CA LEU A 100 5.77 10.76 -1.26
C LEU A 100 4.66 9.85 -0.72
N VAL A 101 3.63 10.49 -0.17
CA VAL A 101 2.42 9.82 0.31
C VAL A 101 1.22 10.37 -0.47
N GLN A 102 0.42 9.47 -1.02
CA GLN A 102 -0.86 9.79 -1.63
C GLN A 102 -1.97 9.23 -0.74
N ARG A 103 -3.00 10.02 -0.50
CA ARG A 103 -4.15 9.59 0.30
C ARG A 103 -5.35 9.37 -0.59
N VAL A 104 -6.07 8.27 -0.36
CA VAL A 104 -7.26 7.89 -1.12
C VAL A 104 -8.40 7.68 -0.14
N GLY A 105 -9.56 8.21 -0.48
CA GLY A 105 -10.75 8.09 0.35
C GLY A 105 -10.89 9.26 1.33
N ALA A 106 -12.00 9.26 2.04
CA ALA A 106 -12.35 10.35 2.94
C ALA A 106 -11.92 10.10 4.38
#